data_0512a954b17752b110983688310b0148
#
_entry.id   0512a954b17752b110983688310b0148
#
_cell.length_a   1.000
_cell.length_b   1.000
_cell.length_c   1.000
_cell.angle_alpha   90.00
_cell.angle_beta   90.00
_cell.angle_gamma   90.00
#
_symmetry.space_group_name_H-M   'P 1'
#
loop_
_entity.id
_entity.type
_entity.pdbx_description
1 polymer ?
#
loop_
_entity_poly.entity_id
_entity_poly.type
_entity_poly.pdbx_seq_one_letter_code
_entity_poly.pdbx_strand_id
1 'polypeptide(L)'
;EMHYLSADPFISGMIENLSEEHKEVLYFLSLRLYSITRLAAIRGQSDRNIRKLRKTIHKKLQRQMYDHLCSKPENGLTLRERRFLEEYSKIAKKQGKDAVIRRENKTKRRKKKKRP
;
A
#
# COMPACT_ATOMS: atom_id res chain seq x y z
N GLU A 1 4.19 20.06 -0.54
CA GLU A 1 2.86 20.30 -1.12
C GLU A 1 1.91 19.13 -0.94
N MET A 2 2.44 17.91 -0.90
CA MET A 2 1.63 16.72 -0.60
C MET A 2 1.04 16.72 0.81
N HIS A 3 1.62 17.46 1.73
CA HIS A 3 1.11 17.61 3.09
C HIS A 3 -0.27 18.27 3.15
N TYR A 4 -0.69 19.00 2.12
CA TYR A 4 -2.02 19.58 2.04
C TYR A 4 -3.12 18.56 1.81
N LEU A 5 -2.79 17.32 1.47
CA LEU A 5 -3.78 16.26 1.30
C LEU A 5 -4.45 15.89 2.63
N SER A 6 -3.84 16.19 3.74
CA SER A 6 -4.39 15.92 5.07
C SER A 6 -4.00 16.97 6.07
N ALA A 7 -4.96 17.35 6.94
CA ALA A 7 -4.68 18.19 8.11
C ALA A 7 -4.04 17.40 9.27
N ASP A 8 -4.03 16.07 9.21
CA ASP A 8 -3.44 15.22 10.25
C ASP A 8 -1.91 15.22 10.10
N PRO A 9 -1.15 15.67 11.11
CA PRO A 9 0.31 15.69 11.04
C PRO A 9 0.93 14.32 10.80
N PHE A 10 0.31 13.24 11.30
CA PHE A 10 0.82 11.90 11.08
C PHE A 10 0.70 11.48 9.61
N ILE A 11 -0.44 11.73 8.99
CA ILE A 11 -0.66 11.42 7.58
C ILE A 11 0.27 12.24 6.70
N SER A 12 0.41 13.53 6.98
CA SER A 12 1.34 14.40 6.27
C SER A 12 2.78 13.89 6.38
N GLY A 13 3.20 13.45 7.56
CA GLY A 13 4.52 12.87 7.78
C GLY A 13 4.73 11.56 7.01
N MET A 14 3.71 10.70 6.94
CA MET A 14 3.79 9.48 6.14
C MET A 14 4.03 9.79 4.67
N ILE A 15 3.32 10.78 4.13
CA ILE A 15 3.45 11.17 2.73
C ILE A 15 4.84 11.76 2.47
N GLU A 16 5.34 12.62 3.35
CA GLU A 16 6.68 13.21 3.23
C GLU A 16 7.80 12.18 3.28
N ASN A 17 7.60 11.07 3.99
CA ASN A 17 8.58 9.99 4.08
C ASN A 17 8.58 9.05 2.88
N LEU A 18 7.68 9.21 1.95
CA LEU A 18 7.70 8.45 0.70
C LEU A 18 8.90 8.87 -0.16
N SER A 19 9.36 7.95 -1.04
CA SER A 19 10.36 8.29 -2.04
C SER A 19 9.83 9.38 -2.98
N GLU A 20 10.73 10.10 -3.63
CA GLU A 20 10.33 11.15 -4.57
C GLU A 20 9.46 10.61 -5.71
N GLU A 21 9.77 9.40 -6.21
CA GLU A 21 8.96 8.72 -7.21
C GLU A 21 7.54 8.47 -6.72
N HIS A 22 7.39 7.94 -5.50
CA HIS A 22 6.09 7.65 -4.91
C HIS A 22 5.28 8.93 -4.65
N LYS A 23 5.95 9.99 -4.18
CA LYS A 23 5.30 11.30 -3.98
C LYS A 23 4.77 11.85 -5.30
N GLU A 24 5.55 11.76 -6.36
CA GLU A 24 5.15 12.25 -7.68
C GLU A 24 3.94 11.49 -8.21
N VAL A 25 3.96 10.16 -8.13
CA VAL A 25 2.84 9.32 -8.56
C VAL A 25 1.58 9.67 -7.76
N LEU A 26 1.71 9.76 -6.44
CA LEU A 26 0.58 10.10 -5.57
C LEU A 26 0.03 11.49 -5.89
N TYR A 27 0.91 12.47 -6.11
CA TYR A 27 0.53 13.82 -6.46
C TYR A 27 -0.31 13.87 -7.74
N PHE A 28 0.18 13.25 -8.82
CA PHE A 28 -0.52 13.28 -10.10
C PHE A 28 -1.85 12.53 -10.07
N LEU A 29 -1.91 11.40 -9.39
CA LEU A 29 -3.14 10.60 -9.32
C LEU A 29 -4.16 11.20 -8.36
N SER A 30 -3.73 11.77 -7.23
CA SER A 30 -4.62 12.24 -6.16
C SER A 30 -4.98 13.72 -6.27
N LEU A 31 -4.02 14.60 -6.56
CA LEU A 31 -4.25 16.04 -6.65
C LEU A 31 -4.57 16.51 -8.06
N ARG A 32 -3.82 16.03 -9.03
CA ARG A 32 -4.04 16.41 -10.43
C ARG A 32 -5.08 15.55 -11.12
N LEU A 33 -5.52 14.47 -10.47
CA LEU A 33 -6.53 13.55 -10.98
C LEU A 33 -6.23 13.03 -12.39
N TYR A 34 -4.94 12.80 -12.67
CA TYR A 34 -4.53 12.22 -13.95
C TYR A 34 -4.93 10.75 -14.00
N SER A 35 -5.28 10.29 -15.20
CA SER A 35 -5.48 8.86 -15.43
C SER A 35 -4.15 8.11 -15.35
N ILE A 36 -4.22 6.80 -15.11
CA ILE A 36 -3.03 5.95 -15.10
C ILE A 36 -2.32 6.03 -16.46
N THR A 37 -3.07 5.98 -17.55
CA THR A 37 -2.52 6.05 -18.91
C THR A 37 -1.80 7.37 -19.16
N ARG A 38 -2.36 8.50 -18.73
CA ARG A 38 -1.73 9.82 -18.87
C ARG A 38 -0.43 9.91 -18.09
N LEU A 39 -0.44 9.45 -16.83
CA LEU A 39 0.76 9.48 -15.99
C LEU A 39 1.83 8.55 -16.55
N ALA A 40 1.45 7.38 -17.03
CA ALA A 40 2.38 6.45 -17.67
C ALA A 40 3.08 7.09 -18.87
N ALA A 41 2.34 7.79 -19.71
CA ALA A 41 2.89 8.50 -20.87
C ALA A 41 3.88 9.59 -20.44
N ILE A 42 3.54 10.38 -19.42
CA ILE A 42 4.41 11.45 -18.92
C ILE A 42 5.72 10.89 -18.37
N ARG A 43 5.66 9.77 -17.66
CA ARG A 43 6.84 9.16 -17.04
C ARG A 43 7.60 8.19 -17.94
N GLY A 44 7.10 7.95 -19.16
CA GLY A 44 7.71 6.97 -20.07
C GLY A 44 7.65 5.55 -19.55
N GLN A 45 6.57 5.20 -18.84
CA GLN A 45 6.36 3.89 -18.23
C GLN A 45 5.07 3.26 -18.75
N SER A 46 4.89 1.96 -18.51
CA SER A 46 3.65 1.27 -18.86
C SER A 46 2.55 1.54 -17.83
N ASP A 47 1.30 1.40 -18.26
CA ASP A 47 0.14 1.46 -17.35
C ASP A 47 0.28 0.46 -16.22
N ARG A 48 0.80 -0.73 -16.53
CA ARG A 48 1.04 -1.80 -15.55
C ARG A 48 2.01 -1.34 -14.45
N ASN A 49 3.10 -0.65 -14.82
CA ASN A 49 4.06 -0.13 -13.85
C ASN A 49 3.43 0.92 -12.94
N ILE A 50 2.62 1.83 -13.49
CA ILE A 50 1.93 2.85 -12.69
C ILE A 50 0.94 2.18 -11.71
N ARG A 51 0.21 1.15 -12.14
CA ARG A 51 -0.68 0.38 -11.27
C ARG A 51 0.08 -0.31 -10.15
N LYS A 52 1.24 -0.88 -10.44
CA LYS A 52 2.11 -1.48 -9.42
C LYS A 52 2.59 -0.46 -8.40
N LEU A 53 3.04 0.70 -8.87
CA LEU A 53 3.48 1.79 -8.00
C LEU A 53 2.35 2.25 -7.09
N ARG A 54 1.15 2.43 -7.64
CA ARG A 54 -0.03 2.81 -6.86
C ARG A 54 -0.34 1.78 -5.77
N LYS A 55 -0.32 0.49 -6.10
CA LYS A 55 -0.53 -0.59 -5.12
C LYS A 55 0.52 -0.56 -4.03
N THR A 56 1.78 -0.39 -4.39
CA THR A 56 2.91 -0.33 -3.44
C THR A 56 2.73 0.84 -2.47
N ILE A 57 2.38 2.02 -2.99
CA ILE A 57 2.14 3.21 -2.18
C ILE A 57 0.99 2.96 -1.21
N HIS A 58 -0.14 2.43 -1.69
CA HIS A 58 -1.30 2.14 -0.86
C HIS A 58 -0.99 1.15 0.26
N LYS A 59 -0.31 0.06 -0.06
CA LYS A 59 0.09 -0.95 0.94
C LYS A 59 0.97 -0.36 2.01
N LYS A 60 1.95 0.46 1.60
CA LYS A 60 2.88 1.12 2.53
C LYS A 60 2.14 2.07 3.47
N LEU A 61 1.26 2.91 2.93
CA LEU A 61 0.48 3.86 3.72
C LEU A 61 -0.50 3.14 4.65
N GLN A 62 -1.18 2.11 4.17
CA GLN A 62 -2.10 1.31 4.98
C GLN A 62 -1.38 0.63 6.14
N ARG A 63 -0.20 0.07 5.89
CA ARG A 63 0.60 -0.58 6.93
C ARG A 63 1.06 0.41 7.99
N GLN A 64 1.54 1.56 7.59
CA GLN A 64 1.96 2.61 8.52
C GLN A 64 0.79 3.13 9.35
N MET A 65 -0.37 3.31 8.72
CA MET A 65 -1.59 3.71 9.42
C MET A 65 -2.04 2.65 10.42
N TYR A 66 -2.01 1.39 10.04
CA TYR A 66 -2.35 0.27 10.91
C TYR A 66 -1.45 0.25 12.16
N ASP A 67 -0.13 0.32 11.95
CA ASP A 67 0.84 0.32 13.06
C ASP A 67 0.62 1.51 13.98
N HIS A 68 0.34 2.68 13.42
CA HIS A 68 0.05 3.88 14.21
C HIS A 68 -1.23 3.73 15.04
N LEU A 69 -2.30 3.24 14.45
CA LEU A 69 -3.58 3.07 15.14
C LEU A 69 -3.51 1.99 16.21
N CYS A 70 -2.72 0.93 15.98
CA CYS A 70 -2.49 -0.10 17.01
C CYS A 70 -1.75 0.43 18.23
N SER A 71 -0.97 1.50 18.09
CA SER A 71 -0.27 2.14 19.20
C SER A 71 -1.16 3.05 20.05
N LYS A 72 -2.35 3.40 19.55
CA LYS A 72 -3.30 4.25 20.30
C LYS A 72 -4.11 3.42 21.29
N PRO A 73 -4.51 3.98 22.45
CA PRO A 73 -5.44 3.31 23.34
C PRO A 73 -6.81 3.16 22.67
N GLU A 74 -7.55 2.08 22.99
CA GLU A 74 -8.85 1.80 22.38
C GLU A 74 -9.84 2.95 22.49
N ASN A 75 -9.86 3.63 23.64
CA ASN A 75 -10.76 4.76 23.87
C ASN A 75 -10.34 6.04 23.12
N GLY A 76 -9.15 6.04 22.53
CA GLY A 76 -8.67 7.15 21.68
C GLY A 76 -8.97 6.97 20.19
N LEU A 77 -9.61 5.87 19.80
CA LEU A 77 -9.92 5.57 18.39
C LEU A 77 -11.32 6.07 18.01
N THR A 78 -11.41 6.70 16.83
CA THR A 78 -12.70 7.04 16.24
C THR A 78 -13.37 5.78 15.67
N LEU A 79 -14.67 5.88 15.36
CA LEU A 79 -15.40 4.78 14.74
C LEU A 79 -14.78 4.38 13.38
N ARG A 80 -14.36 5.37 12.58
CA ARG A 80 -13.70 5.15 11.30
C ARG A 80 -12.37 4.41 11.46
N GLU A 81 -11.59 4.78 12.46
CA GLU A 81 -10.32 4.14 12.77
C GLU A 81 -10.50 2.69 13.20
N ARG A 82 -11.50 2.42 14.03
CA ARG A 82 -11.84 1.05 14.45
C ARG A 82 -12.25 0.18 13.27
N ARG A 83 -13.08 0.70 12.38
CA ARG A 83 -13.49 -0.01 11.15
C ARG A 83 -12.29 -0.32 10.26
N PHE A 84 -11.40 0.66 10.09
CA PHE A 84 -10.17 0.46 9.32
C PHE A 84 -9.32 -0.67 9.91
N LEU A 85 -9.13 -0.69 11.22
CA LEU A 85 -8.36 -1.73 11.90
C LEU A 85 -8.97 -3.12 11.70
N GLU A 86 -10.28 -3.25 11.82
CA GLU A 86 -10.98 -4.52 11.60
C GLU A 86 -10.79 -5.01 10.16
N GLU A 87 -11.03 -4.17 9.19
CA GLU A 87 -10.92 -4.52 7.77
C GLU A 87 -9.48 -4.86 7.39
N TYR A 88 -8.53 -4.04 7.82
CA TYR A 88 -7.12 -4.26 7.50
C TYR A 88 -6.58 -5.52 8.16
N SER A 89 -7.01 -5.83 9.39
CA SER A 89 -6.62 -7.06 10.07
C SER A 89 -7.03 -8.30 9.27
N LYS A 90 -8.23 -8.31 8.70
CA LYS A 90 -8.71 -9.39 7.82
C LYS A 90 -7.84 -9.52 6.57
N ILE A 91 -7.53 -8.41 5.92
CA ILE A 91 -6.69 -8.38 4.72
C ILE A 91 -5.28 -8.86 5.04
N ALA A 92 -4.70 -8.40 6.12
CA ALA A 92 -3.34 -8.79 6.54
C ALA A 92 -3.25 -10.29 6.82
N LYS A 93 -4.24 -10.86 7.49
CA LYS A 93 -4.32 -12.31 7.75
C LYS A 93 -4.42 -13.10 6.44
N LYS A 94 -5.26 -12.65 5.52
CA LYS A 94 -5.43 -13.28 4.21
C LYS A 94 -4.13 -13.23 3.40
N GLN A 95 -3.46 -12.08 3.36
CA GLN A 95 -2.18 -11.93 2.67
C GLN A 95 -1.10 -12.84 3.25
N GLY A 96 -1.06 -12.97 4.58
CA GLY A 96 -0.15 -13.88 5.25
C GLY A 96 -0.38 -15.33 4.85
N LYS A 97 -1.63 -15.78 4.83
CA LYS A 97 -2.00 -17.14 4.41
C LYS A 97 -1.62 -17.39 2.95
N ASP A 98 -1.93 -16.45 2.06
CA ASP A 98 -1.59 -16.56 0.64
C ASP A 98 -0.08 -16.63 0.42
N ALA A 99 0.70 -15.86 1.16
CA ALA A 99 2.17 -15.91 1.10
C ALA A 99 2.72 -17.27 1.53
N VAL A 100 2.18 -17.86 2.60
CA VAL A 100 2.56 -19.20 3.08
C VAL A 100 2.22 -20.26 2.03
N ILE A 101 1.02 -20.22 1.48
CA ILE A 101 0.58 -21.16 0.43
C ILE A 101 1.48 -21.07 -0.80
N ARG A 102 1.85 -19.87 -1.23
CA ARG A 102 2.76 -19.68 -2.37
C ARG A 102 4.14 -20.28 -2.12
N ARG A 103 4.67 -20.13 -0.91
CA ARG A 103 5.97 -20.73 -0.54
C ARG A 103 5.91 -22.24 -0.57
N GLU A 104 4.85 -22.83 -0.04
CA GLU A 104 4.66 -24.30 -0.07
C GLU A 104 4.55 -24.81 -1.50
N ASN A 105 3.80 -24.13 -2.35
CA ASN A 105 3.66 -24.51 -3.76
C ASN A 105 4.98 -24.42 -4.52
N LYS A 106 5.79 -23.41 -4.28
CA LYS A 106 7.13 -23.32 -4.87
C LYS A 106 8.03 -24.48 -4.44
N THR A 107 7.99 -24.85 -3.18
CA THR A 107 8.77 -25.99 -2.66
C THR A 107 8.32 -27.29 -3.31
N LYS A 108 7.03 -27.54 -3.42
CA LYS A 108 6.47 -28.71 -4.09
C LYS A 108 6.86 -28.78 -5.57
N ARG A 109 6.82 -27.66 -6.29
CA ARG A 109 7.24 -27.57 -7.70
C ARG A 109 8.73 -27.88 -7.87
N ARG A 110 9.59 -27.39 -6.98
CA ARG A 110 11.02 -27.68 -6.99
C ARG A 110 11.29 -29.17 -6.80
N LYS A 111 10.58 -29.82 -5.87
CA LYS A 111 10.69 -31.26 -5.65
C LYS A 111 10.28 -32.07 -6.88
N LYS A 112 9.21 -31.67 -7.56
CA LYS A 112 8.76 -32.31 -8.81
C LYS A 112 9.77 -32.18 -9.95
N LYS A 113 10.45 -31.04 -10.07
CA LYS A 113 11.49 -30.82 -11.10
C LYS A 113 12.75 -31.62 -10.88
N LYS A 114 13.05 -32.05 -9.68
CA LYS A 114 14.24 -32.84 -9.33
C LYS A 114 14.07 -34.34 -9.57
N ARG A 115 12.86 -34.80 -9.83
CA ARG A 115 12.62 -36.19 -10.17
C ARG A 115 12.79 -36.39 -11.67
N PRO A 116 13.71 -37.29 -12.11
CA PRO A 116 13.86 -37.66 -13.52
C PRO A 116 12.59 -38.30 -14.10
#